data_afa7eecd224325bb26ca7ac75fc37005
#
_entry.id   afa7eecd224325bb26ca7ac75fc37005
#
_cell.length_a   1.000
_cell.length_b   1.000
_cell.length_c   1.000
_cell.angle_alpha   90.00
_cell.angle_beta   90.00
_cell.angle_gamma   90.00
#
_symmetry.space_group_name_H-M   'P 1'
#
loop_
_entity.id
_entity.type
_entity.pdbx_description
1 polymer ?
#
loop_
_entity_poly.entity_id
_entity_poly.type
_entity_poly.pdbx_seq_one_letter_code
_entity_poly.pdbx_strand_id
1 'polypeptide(L)'
;MPGLDRSTLTHIVTNLVARHTRFLDNELPTMRTLVKRGDVCVDVGSAAGVYTQALSQLVGPAGLVHSVEPLSFSHPLWSRLLAAKTRPNVRYYPVAMGAEPGRVAMRVPFGPGGAATSRSFLDWRSQGVGSNDEFTHHADVMVDVTTLDELAAEVGLTRLDFLKIDVEGGELHVLHGGERTIEKYLPTMYIEIEARHTARYEYGPDDIVTWLRERGYTMYLWRNGWHATERVCAHTNNYVFRVPPR
;
A
#
# COMPACT_ATOMS: atom_id res chain seq x y z
N MET A 1 -37.07 0.85 -15.84
CA MET A 1 -35.68 1.37 -15.95
C MET A 1 -34.76 0.23 -15.56
N PRO A 2 -33.83 -0.23 -16.43
CA PRO A 2 -32.87 -1.25 -16.03
C PRO A 2 -31.97 -0.69 -14.94
N GLY A 3 -31.96 -1.33 -13.79
CA GLY A 3 -31.13 -0.94 -12.65
C GLY A 3 -29.67 -0.97 -13.05
N LEU A 4 -28.96 0.11 -12.80
CA LEU A 4 -27.50 0.17 -12.92
C LEU A 4 -26.91 -1.02 -12.16
N ASP A 5 -26.18 -1.88 -12.86
CA ASP A 5 -25.44 -2.98 -12.27
C ASP A 5 -24.53 -2.44 -11.15
N ARG A 6 -24.50 -3.16 -10.04
CA ARG A 6 -23.68 -2.78 -8.87
C ARG A 6 -22.20 -2.54 -9.22
N SER A 7 -21.68 -3.17 -10.28
CA SER A 7 -20.33 -2.94 -10.80
C SER A 7 -20.17 -1.54 -11.41
N THR A 8 -21.18 -1.09 -12.15
CA THR A 8 -21.24 0.24 -12.77
C THR A 8 -21.35 1.34 -11.73
N LEU A 9 -22.18 1.12 -10.66
CA LEU A 9 -22.35 2.10 -9.60
C LEU A 9 -21.05 2.33 -8.82
N THR A 10 -20.23 1.29 -8.61
CA THR A 10 -18.92 1.46 -7.93
C THR A 10 -17.88 2.08 -8.84
N HIS A 11 -17.92 1.75 -10.12
CA HIS A 11 -17.05 2.44 -11.07
C HIS A 11 -17.33 3.94 -11.08
N ILE A 12 -18.61 4.32 -10.99
CA ILE A 12 -19.03 5.72 -10.90
C ILE A 12 -18.58 6.32 -9.56
N VAL A 13 -18.79 5.62 -8.44
CA VAL A 13 -18.43 6.11 -7.10
C VAL A 13 -16.91 6.17 -6.93
N THR A 14 -16.17 5.16 -7.39
CA THR A 14 -14.69 5.17 -7.33
C THR A 14 -14.12 6.27 -8.21
N ASN A 15 -14.68 6.48 -9.41
CA ASN A 15 -14.28 7.59 -10.29
C ASN A 15 -14.72 8.95 -9.73
N LEU A 16 -15.86 9.04 -9.03
CA LEU A 16 -16.32 10.28 -8.40
C LEU A 16 -15.44 10.66 -7.21
N VAL A 17 -15.07 9.68 -6.38
CA VAL A 17 -14.13 9.86 -5.26
C VAL A 17 -12.75 10.18 -5.78
N ALA A 18 -12.27 9.49 -6.82
CA ALA A 18 -11.01 9.79 -7.50
C ALA A 18 -10.98 11.24 -8.03
N ARG A 19 -12.07 11.72 -8.63
CA ARG A 19 -12.17 13.08 -9.15
C ARG A 19 -12.22 14.18 -8.07
N HIS A 20 -12.61 13.84 -6.84
CA HIS A 20 -12.75 14.81 -5.74
C HIS A 20 -11.59 14.75 -4.74
N THR A 21 -10.71 13.76 -4.84
CA THR A 21 -9.49 13.68 -4.05
C THR A 21 -8.30 13.86 -4.98
N ARG A 22 -7.61 14.99 -4.87
CA ARG A 22 -6.37 15.30 -5.64
C ARG A 22 -5.31 14.19 -5.57
N PHE A 23 -5.43 13.28 -4.63
CA PHE A 23 -4.55 12.13 -4.41
C PHE A 23 -4.72 10.99 -5.44
N LEU A 24 -5.92 10.79 -5.99
CA LEU A 24 -6.21 9.65 -6.86
C LEU A 24 -6.14 9.99 -8.36
N ASP A 25 -6.10 11.30 -8.70
CA ASP A 25 -6.27 11.75 -10.09
C ASP A 25 -5.12 11.33 -11.03
N ASN A 26 -3.90 11.16 -10.50
CA ASN A 26 -2.73 10.79 -11.32
C ASN A 26 -2.22 9.37 -11.08
N GLU A 27 -2.54 8.74 -9.98
CA GLU A 27 -1.91 7.50 -9.53
C GLU A 27 -2.60 6.25 -10.09
N LEU A 28 -3.92 6.16 -10.02
CA LEU A 28 -4.65 5.01 -10.56
C LEU A 28 -4.48 4.81 -12.07
N PRO A 29 -4.47 5.88 -12.92
CA PRO A 29 -4.17 5.72 -14.33
C PRO A 29 -2.76 5.18 -14.60
N THR A 30 -1.76 5.58 -13.78
CA THR A 30 -0.37 5.11 -13.94
C THR A 30 -0.21 3.63 -13.64
N MET A 31 -1.00 3.07 -12.72
CA MET A 31 -0.98 1.63 -12.40
C MET A 31 -1.23 0.74 -13.62
N ARG A 32 -2.01 1.20 -14.60
CA ARG A 32 -2.24 0.47 -15.87
C ARG A 32 -0.96 0.28 -16.69
N THR A 33 0.06 1.08 -16.45
CA THR A 33 1.36 0.96 -17.11
C THR A 33 2.30 -0.01 -16.39
N LEU A 34 1.95 -0.40 -15.17
CA LEU A 34 2.76 -1.22 -14.27
C LEU A 34 2.26 -2.64 -14.14
N VAL A 35 0.93 -2.81 -14.14
CA VAL A 35 0.24 -4.06 -13.83
C VAL A 35 -0.42 -4.63 -15.08
N LYS A 36 -0.25 -5.93 -15.30
CA LYS A 36 -0.77 -6.66 -16.47
C LYS A 36 -1.85 -7.67 -16.04
N ARG A 37 -2.63 -8.10 -17.02
CA ARG A 37 -3.59 -9.21 -16.82
C ARG A 37 -2.86 -10.49 -16.44
N GLY A 38 -3.35 -11.16 -15.40
CA GLY A 38 -2.76 -12.39 -14.87
C GLY A 38 -1.65 -12.18 -13.86
N ASP A 39 -1.28 -10.94 -13.54
CA ASP A 39 -0.28 -10.65 -12.50
C ASP A 39 -0.77 -11.07 -11.12
N VAL A 40 0.19 -11.40 -10.25
CA VAL A 40 0.01 -11.59 -8.82
C VAL A 40 0.54 -10.37 -8.10
N CYS A 41 -0.34 -9.71 -7.34
CA CYS A 41 -0.05 -8.46 -6.65
C CYS A 41 -0.18 -8.63 -5.13
N VAL A 42 0.62 -7.88 -4.37
CA VAL A 42 0.42 -7.64 -2.94
C VAL A 42 0.20 -6.15 -2.73
N ASP A 43 -0.84 -5.78 -1.97
CA ASP A 43 -1.22 -4.41 -1.59
C ASP A 43 -1.12 -4.30 -0.07
N VAL A 44 -0.01 -3.72 0.42
CA VAL A 44 0.28 -3.55 1.85
C VAL A 44 -0.14 -2.16 2.28
N GLY A 45 -0.97 -2.09 3.32
CA GLY A 45 -1.63 -0.86 3.76
C GLY A 45 -2.79 -0.52 2.83
N SER A 46 -3.66 -1.50 2.59
CA SER A 46 -4.75 -1.32 1.61
C SER A 46 -5.86 -0.38 2.08
N ALA A 47 -5.90 -0.01 3.36
CA ALA A 47 -6.86 0.91 3.96
C ALA A 47 -8.31 0.60 3.52
N ALA A 48 -8.97 1.55 2.84
CA ALA A 48 -10.32 1.36 2.31
C ALA A 48 -10.40 0.42 1.08
N GLY A 49 -9.28 -0.09 0.56
CA GLY A 49 -9.22 -1.04 -0.55
C GLY A 49 -9.32 -0.42 -1.94
N VAL A 50 -9.08 0.88 -2.08
CA VAL A 50 -9.16 1.58 -3.37
C VAL A 50 -8.14 1.02 -4.37
N TYR A 51 -6.89 0.88 -3.93
CA TYR A 51 -5.83 0.27 -4.74
C TYR A 51 -6.07 -1.21 -4.98
N THR A 52 -6.46 -1.98 -3.95
CA THR A 52 -6.87 -3.39 -4.10
C THR A 52 -7.92 -3.56 -5.20
N GLN A 53 -8.94 -2.70 -5.22
CA GLN A 53 -10.01 -2.76 -6.22
C GLN A 53 -9.47 -2.46 -7.64
N ALA A 54 -8.60 -1.46 -7.78
CA ALA A 54 -7.98 -1.12 -9.05
C ALA A 54 -7.07 -2.25 -9.56
N LEU A 55 -6.23 -2.80 -8.69
CA LEU A 55 -5.36 -3.95 -8.98
C LEU A 55 -6.20 -5.16 -9.41
N SER A 56 -7.26 -5.51 -8.67
CA SER A 56 -8.16 -6.61 -8.99
C SER A 56 -8.77 -6.48 -10.39
N GLN A 57 -9.11 -5.25 -10.82
CA GLN A 57 -9.62 -4.99 -12.16
C GLN A 57 -8.54 -5.16 -13.23
N LEU A 58 -7.33 -4.66 -12.95
CA LEU A 58 -6.20 -4.71 -13.89
C LEU A 58 -5.73 -6.14 -14.14
N VAL A 59 -5.51 -6.92 -13.07
CA VAL A 59 -5.05 -8.29 -13.20
C VAL A 59 -6.12 -9.22 -13.78
N GLY A 60 -7.41 -8.88 -13.62
CA GLY A 60 -8.53 -9.66 -14.13
C GLY A 60 -8.68 -11.04 -13.46
N PRO A 61 -9.55 -11.92 -13.99
CA PRO A 61 -9.90 -13.18 -13.33
C PRO A 61 -8.76 -14.21 -13.27
N ALA A 62 -7.73 -14.07 -14.11
CA ALA A 62 -6.55 -14.96 -14.11
C ALA A 62 -5.43 -14.48 -13.19
N GLY A 63 -5.53 -13.26 -12.66
CA GLY A 63 -4.58 -12.72 -11.69
C GLY A 63 -5.08 -12.85 -10.25
N LEU A 64 -4.26 -12.42 -9.31
CA LEU A 64 -4.57 -12.50 -7.88
C LEU A 64 -4.05 -11.25 -7.16
N VAL A 65 -4.81 -10.75 -6.19
CA VAL A 65 -4.40 -9.66 -5.31
C VAL A 65 -4.47 -10.12 -3.86
N HIS A 66 -3.35 -10.06 -3.15
CA HIS A 66 -3.27 -10.22 -1.71
C HIS A 66 -3.34 -8.82 -1.08
N SER A 67 -4.40 -8.54 -0.35
CA SER A 67 -4.69 -7.24 0.28
C SER A 67 -4.45 -7.34 1.78
N VAL A 68 -3.51 -6.56 2.30
CA VAL A 68 -3.08 -6.60 3.70
C VAL A 68 -3.44 -5.29 4.39
N GLU A 69 -4.29 -5.37 5.43
CA GLU A 69 -4.76 -4.21 6.20
C GLU A 69 -5.30 -4.65 7.57
N PRO A 70 -4.69 -4.22 8.68
CA PRO A 70 -5.11 -4.64 10.01
C PRO A 70 -6.43 -4.03 10.47
N LEU A 71 -6.78 -2.81 9.99
CA LEU A 71 -7.94 -2.06 10.45
C LEU A 71 -9.14 -2.25 9.52
N SER A 72 -9.77 -3.43 9.55
CA SER A 72 -10.93 -3.77 8.71
C SER A 72 -12.16 -2.86 8.91
N PHE A 73 -12.18 -2.06 9.99
CA PHE A 73 -13.27 -1.16 10.35
C PHE A 73 -13.02 0.29 9.93
N SER A 74 -11.93 0.57 9.24
CA SER A 74 -11.46 1.93 8.97
C SER A 74 -12.48 2.85 8.28
N HIS A 75 -13.49 2.30 7.61
CA HIS A 75 -14.64 3.05 7.13
C HIS A 75 -15.82 2.10 6.87
N PRO A 76 -16.79 1.97 7.80
CA PRO A 76 -17.87 0.98 7.69
C PRO A 76 -18.67 1.05 6.39
N LEU A 77 -18.82 2.25 5.82
CA LEU A 77 -19.49 2.44 4.54
C LEU A 77 -18.60 2.03 3.37
N TRP A 78 -17.33 2.46 3.36
CA TRP A 78 -16.39 2.16 2.28
C TRP A 78 -15.95 0.71 2.30
N SER A 79 -15.62 0.14 3.47
CA SER A 79 -15.29 -1.29 3.59
C SER A 79 -16.48 -2.18 3.21
N ARG A 80 -17.73 -1.79 3.49
CA ARG A 80 -18.92 -2.50 2.99
C ARG A 80 -19.11 -2.35 1.49
N LEU A 81 -18.90 -1.16 0.93
CA LEU A 81 -19.00 -0.93 -0.51
C LEU A 81 -17.88 -1.64 -1.28
N LEU A 82 -16.68 -1.67 -0.74
CA LEU A 82 -15.52 -2.32 -1.35
C LEU A 82 -15.47 -3.81 -1.03
N ALA A 83 -15.80 -4.25 0.21
CA ALA A 83 -15.89 -5.66 0.59
C ALA A 83 -17.06 -6.39 -0.09
N ALA A 84 -18.18 -5.72 -0.33
CA ALA A 84 -19.25 -6.27 -1.17
C ALA A 84 -18.78 -6.56 -2.62
N LYS A 85 -17.56 -6.21 -2.95
CA LYS A 85 -16.90 -6.34 -4.24
C LYS A 85 -15.57 -7.06 -4.21
N THR A 86 -15.27 -7.80 -3.15
CA THR A 86 -14.18 -8.76 -3.18
C THR A 86 -14.42 -9.69 -4.35
N ARG A 87 -13.74 -9.39 -5.45
CA ARG A 87 -13.75 -10.26 -6.61
C ARG A 87 -13.14 -11.59 -6.21
N PRO A 88 -13.48 -12.68 -6.86
CA PRO A 88 -12.91 -14.01 -6.57
C PRO A 88 -11.38 -14.01 -6.59
N ASN A 89 -10.75 -13.01 -7.24
CA ASN A 89 -9.31 -12.83 -7.36
C ASN A 89 -8.70 -11.90 -6.31
N VAL A 90 -9.37 -11.66 -5.17
CA VAL A 90 -8.80 -10.94 -4.01
C VAL A 90 -8.77 -11.86 -2.80
N ARG A 91 -7.67 -11.81 -2.06
CA ARG A 91 -7.50 -12.43 -0.74
C ARG A 91 -7.16 -11.34 0.25
N TYR A 92 -7.94 -11.23 1.31
CA TYR A 92 -7.78 -10.20 2.33
C TYR A 92 -7.18 -10.81 3.60
N TYR A 93 -6.20 -10.10 4.17
CA TYR A 93 -5.48 -10.47 5.39
C TYR A 93 -5.60 -9.34 6.42
N PRO A 94 -6.34 -9.56 7.53
CA PRO A 94 -6.56 -8.56 8.58
C PRO A 94 -5.36 -8.48 9.54
N VAL A 95 -4.18 -8.26 9.00
CA VAL A 95 -2.91 -8.17 9.73
C VAL A 95 -2.11 -6.96 9.26
N ALA A 96 -1.22 -6.46 10.10
CA ALA A 96 -0.20 -5.50 9.67
C ALA A 96 1.01 -6.23 9.07
N MET A 97 1.85 -5.50 8.37
CA MET A 97 3.10 -6.03 7.82
C MET A 97 4.29 -5.22 8.33
N GLY A 98 5.34 -5.92 8.76
CA GLY A 98 6.54 -5.32 9.34
C GLY A 98 7.79 -6.16 9.12
N ALA A 99 8.88 -5.82 9.83
CA ALA A 99 10.16 -6.52 9.73
C ALA A 99 10.16 -7.89 10.40
N GLU A 100 9.35 -8.07 11.44
CA GLU A 100 9.27 -9.28 12.26
C GLU A 100 7.81 -9.56 12.60
N PRO A 101 7.42 -10.84 12.77
CA PRO A 101 6.09 -11.18 13.23
C PRO A 101 5.89 -10.81 14.71
N GLY A 102 4.66 -10.53 15.08
CA GLY A 102 4.35 -10.21 16.48
C GLY A 102 2.99 -9.59 16.67
N ARG A 103 2.80 -8.94 17.81
CA ARG A 103 1.60 -8.19 18.14
C ARG A 103 1.99 -6.83 18.69
N VAL A 104 1.57 -5.77 18.00
CA VAL A 104 2.03 -4.40 18.23
C VAL A 104 0.85 -3.45 18.29
N ALA A 105 0.98 -2.36 19.05
CA ALA A 105 0.01 -1.28 19.02
C ALA A 105 0.07 -0.57 17.66
N MET A 106 -1.09 -0.41 17.02
CA MET A 106 -1.27 0.51 15.91
C MET A 106 -1.89 1.79 16.44
N ARG A 107 -1.22 2.89 16.22
CA ARG A 107 -1.67 4.20 16.66
C ARG A 107 -2.60 4.80 15.63
N VAL A 108 -3.85 5.05 16.04
CA VAL A 108 -4.91 5.59 15.19
C VAL A 108 -5.17 7.02 15.59
N PRO A 109 -4.84 8.03 14.76
CA PRO A 109 -5.10 9.44 15.07
C PRO A 109 -6.59 9.78 14.99
N PHE A 110 -7.01 10.75 15.82
CA PHE A 110 -8.37 11.27 15.84
C PHE A 110 -8.39 12.78 15.62
N GLY A 111 -9.26 13.23 14.70
CA GLY A 111 -9.54 14.63 14.46
C GLY A 111 -11.03 14.94 14.62
N PRO A 112 -11.46 16.18 14.32
CA PRO A 112 -12.86 16.60 14.40
C PRO A 112 -13.83 15.76 13.55
N GLY A 113 -13.31 15.08 12.50
CA GLY A 113 -14.06 14.18 11.62
C GLY A 113 -14.11 12.72 12.08
N GLY A 114 -13.53 12.39 13.24
CA GLY A 114 -13.41 11.03 13.75
C GLY A 114 -12.02 10.42 13.55
N ALA A 115 -11.95 9.08 13.51
CA ALA A 115 -10.71 8.34 13.34
C ALA A 115 -10.11 8.52 11.93
N ALA A 116 -8.86 8.95 11.86
CA ALA A 116 -8.09 9.07 10.61
C ALA A 116 -7.32 7.78 10.34
N THR A 117 -8.04 6.70 10.04
CA THR A 117 -7.49 5.36 9.93
C THR A 117 -6.47 5.20 8.79
N SER A 118 -6.57 5.99 7.72
CA SER A 118 -5.56 6.05 6.66
C SER A 118 -4.26 6.74 7.09
N ARG A 119 -4.20 7.26 8.30
CA ARG A 119 -3.01 7.88 8.92
C ARG A 119 -2.48 7.04 10.09
N SER A 120 -2.97 5.82 10.22
CA SER A 120 -2.56 4.92 11.30
C SER A 120 -1.20 4.30 10.99
N PHE A 121 -0.39 4.13 12.02
CA PHE A 121 0.95 3.56 11.90
C PHE A 121 1.27 2.62 13.06
N LEU A 122 2.17 1.67 12.85
CA LEU A 122 2.64 0.76 13.89
C LEU A 122 3.54 1.51 14.87
N ASP A 123 3.27 1.33 16.17
CA ASP A 123 4.14 1.84 17.24
C ASP A 123 5.34 0.91 17.48
N TRP A 124 5.97 0.49 16.40
CA TRP A 124 7.15 -0.36 16.44
C TRP A 124 8.40 0.51 16.47
N ARG A 125 8.96 0.75 17.68
CA ARG A 125 10.10 1.65 17.86
C ARG A 125 9.87 3.06 17.30
N SER A 126 8.59 3.48 17.20
CA SER A 126 8.29 4.82 16.73
C SER A 126 8.59 5.86 17.81
N GLN A 127 9.07 7.03 17.40
CA GLN A 127 9.31 8.14 18.28
C GLN A 127 8.19 9.18 18.17
N GLY A 128 7.32 9.25 19.18
CA GLY A 128 6.23 10.22 19.24
C GLY A 128 5.13 9.96 18.19
N VAL A 129 4.37 10.99 17.86
CA VAL A 129 3.28 10.96 16.86
C VAL A 129 3.76 11.39 15.47
N GLY A 130 5.01 11.82 15.35
CA GLY A 130 5.59 12.30 14.09
C GLY A 130 4.79 13.45 13.50
N SER A 131 4.59 13.41 12.19
CA SER A 131 3.88 14.43 11.41
C SER A 131 2.36 14.44 11.54
N ASN A 132 1.80 13.71 12.50
CA ASN A 132 0.38 13.77 12.81
C ASN A 132 0.05 14.88 13.83
N ASP A 133 0.82 15.97 13.83
CA ASP A 133 0.65 17.11 14.74
C ASP A 133 -0.72 17.80 14.60
N GLU A 134 -1.40 17.62 13.46
CA GLU A 134 -2.77 18.07 13.27
C GLU A 134 -3.81 17.29 14.09
N PHE A 135 -3.43 16.12 14.63
CA PHE A 135 -4.31 15.29 15.44
C PHE A 135 -3.95 15.43 16.93
N THR A 136 -4.91 15.90 17.70
CA THR A 136 -4.72 16.13 19.14
C THR A 136 -4.86 14.86 19.98
N HIS A 137 -5.46 13.83 19.43
CA HIS A 137 -5.74 12.57 20.13
C HIS A 137 -5.43 11.37 19.24
N HIS A 138 -5.10 10.25 19.87
CA HIS A 138 -4.95 8.94 19.22
C HIS A 138 -5.51 7.84 20.12
N ALA A 139 -5.82 6.70 19.51
CA ALA A 139 -6.10 5.45 20.22
C ALA A 139 -5.11 4.39 19.74
N ASP A 140 -4.67 3.56 20.68
CA ASP A 140 -3.82 2.41 20.37
C ASP A 140 -4.69 1.17 20.21
N VAL A 141 -4.58 0.50 19.07
CA VAL A 141 -5.27 -0.74 18.75
C VAL A 141 -4.23 -1.84 18.57
N MET A 142 -4.33 -2.91 19.37
CA MET A 142 -3.42 -4.05 19.22
C MET A 142 -3.74 -4.83 17.94
N VAL A 143 -2.76 -4.96 17.06
CA VAL A 143 -2.87 -5.69 15.80
C VAL A 143 -1.81 -6.79 15.71
N ASP A 144 -2.15 -7.86 15.01
CA ASP A 144 -1.17 -8.88 14.66
C ASP A 144 -0.32 -8.39 13.49
N VAL A 145 0.98 -8.69 13.54
CA VAL A 145 1.97 -8.33 12.52
C VAL A 145 2.55 -9.60 11.93
N THR A 146 2.62 -9.66 10.61
CA THR A 146 3.35 -10.69 9.87
C THR A 146 4.43 -10.04 9.00
N THR A 147 5.23 -10.84 8.32
CA THR A 147 6.18 -10.37 7.32
C THR A 147 5.72 -10.76 5.92
N LEU A 148 6.23 -10.09 4.89
CA LEU A 148 5.95 -10.48 3.50
C LEU A 148 6.49 -11.88 3.20
N ASP A 149 7.61 -12.25 3.80
CA ASP A 149 8.20 -13.58 3.65
C ASP A 149 7.35 -14.68 4.27
N GLU A 150 6.75 -14.43 5.45
CA GLU A 150 5.82 -15.38 6.09
C GLU A 150 4.52 -15.50 5.30
N LEU A 151 3.93 -14.37 4.90
CA LEU A 151 2.73 -14.39 4.05
C LEU A 151 2.99 -15.17 2.77
N ALA A 152 4.13 -14.91 2.09
CA ALA A 152 4.48 -15.62 0.87
C ALA A 152 4.62 -17.13 1.05
N ALA A 153 5.19 -17.56 2.18
CA ALA A 153 5.31 -18.97 2.55
C ALA A 153 3.94 -19.59 2.87
N GLU A 154 3.12 -18.91 3.68
CA GLU A 154 1.80 -19.37 4.11
C GLU A 154 0.86 -19.61 2.92
N VAL A 155 0.83 -18.66 1.97
CA VAL A 155 -0.05 -18.77 0.79
C VAL A 155 0.55 -19.60 -0.34
N GLY A 156 1.77 -20.10 -0.19
CA GLY A 156 2.48 -20.83 -1.23
C GLY A 156 2.73 -19.98 -2.48
N LEU A 157 3.18 -18.73 -2.29
CA LEU A 157 3.37 -17.78 -3.39
C LEU A 157 4.38 -18.32 -4.40
N THR A 158 3.97 -18.43 -5.66
CA THR A 158 4.81 -18.94 -6.76
C THR A 158 5.36 -17.84 -7.66
N ARG A 159 4.78 -16.65 -7.60
CA ARG A 159 5.22 -15.44 -8.29
C ARG A 159 4.74 -14.20 -7.55
N LEU A 160 5.43 -13.09 -7.72
CA LEU A 160 5.03 -11.76 -7.30
C LEU A 160 5.46 -10.78 -8.40
N ASP A 161 4.50 -10.15 -9.04
CA ASP A 161 4.77 -9.25 -10.17
C ASP A 161 4.73 -7.78 -9.76
N PHE A 162 3.88 -7.49 -8.76
CA PHE A 162 3.66 -6.12 -8.29
C PHE A 162 3.46 -6.08 -6.77
N LEU A 163 4.17 -5.17 -6.11
CA LEU A 163 4.09 -4.93 -4.67
C LEU A 163 3.83 -3.44 -4.42
N LYS A 164 2.66 -3.11 -3.82
CA LYS A 164 2.41 -1.78 -3.28
C LYS A 164 2.72 -1.76 -1.78
N ILE A 165 3.41 -0.72 -1.33
CA ILE A 165 3.68 -0.48 0.10
C ILE A 165 3.32 0.97 0.42
N ASP A 166 2.38 1.13 1.38
CA ASP A 166 1.88 2.41 1.82
C ASP A 166 1.37 2.22 3.26
N VAL A 167 2.29 2.36 4.21
CA VAL A 167 2.09 1.99 5.63
C VAL A 167 2.47 3.12 6.59
N GLU A 168 2.38 4.36 6.08
CA GLU A 168 2.53 5.59 6.88
C GLU A 168 3.88 5.68 7.62
N GLY A 169 4.98 5.33 6.92
CA GLY A 169 6.36 5.47 7.38
C GLY A 169 7.06 4.15 7.75
N GLY A 170 6.36 3.02 7.77
CA GLY A 170 6.94 1.70 8.06
C GLY A 170 7.46 0.93 6.85
N GLU A 171 7.67 1.58 5.70
CA GLU A 171 7.98 0.96 4.42
C GLU A 171 9.27 0.14 4.46
N LEU A 172 10.32 0.67 5.11
CA LEU A 172 11.59 -0.04 5.26
C LEU A 172 11.45 -1.31 6.11
N HIS A 173 10.57 -1.30 7.12
CA HIS A 173 10.28 -2.49 7.91
C HIS A 173 9.58 -3.58 7.08
N VAL A 174 8.66 -3.18 6.20
CA VAL A 174 8.01 -4.13 5.26
C VAL A 174 9.04 -4.72 4.28
N LEU A 175 9.96 -3.89 3.77
CA LEU A 175 11.03 -4.33 2.89
C LEU A 175 11.96 -5.33 3.57
N HIS A 176 12.39 -5.07 4.81
CA HIS A 176 13.21 -6.00 5.58
C HIS A 176 12.48 -7.34 5.84
N GLY A 177 11.19 -7.28 6.21
CA GLY A 177 10.39 -8.48 6.40
C GLY A 177 10.05 -9.25 5.11
N GLY A 178 10.34 -8.67 3.96
CA GLY A 178 10.10 -9.26 2.63
C GLY A 178 11.35 -9.56 1.82
N GLU A 179 12.53 -9.46 2.41
CA GLU A 179 13.81 -9.51 1.69
C GLU A 179 13.92 -10.73 0.78
N ARG A 180 13.67 -11.94 1.30
CA ARG A 180 13.74 -13.18 0.52
C ARG A 180 12.73 -13.22 -0.63
N THR A 181 11.52 -12.75 -0.37
CA THR A 181 10.45 -12.72 -1.38
C THR A 181 10.76 -11.70 -2.48
N ILE A 182 11.25 -10.52 -2.09
CA ILE A 182 11.63 -9.46 -3.03
C ILE A 182 12.82 -9.90 -3.89
N GLU A 183 13.86 -10.46 -3.30
CA GLU A 183 15.03 -10.94 -4.04
C GLU A 183 14.72 -12.11 -4.98
N LYS A 184 13.78 -12.97 -4.58
CA LYS A 184 13.37 -14.13 -5.39
C LYS A 184 12.56 -13.74 -6.62
N TYR A 185 11.61 -12.79 -6.47
CA TYR A 185 10.63 -12.49 -7.50
C TYR A 185 10.91 -11.18 -8.24
N LEU A 186 11.69 -10.28 -7.65
CA LEU A 186 12.01 -8.95 -8.19
C LEU A 186 10.80 -8.19 -8.70
N PRO A 187 9.74 -8.02 -7.89
CA PRO A 187 8.50 -7.40 -8.32
C PRO A 187 8.71 -5.94 -8.74
N THR A 188 7.89 -5.42 -9.64
CA THR A 188 7.73 -3.97 -9.73
C THR A 188 7.11 -3.47 -8.42
N MET A 189 7.74 -2.49 -7.77
CA MET A 189 7.23 -1.95 -6.52
C MET A 189 6.70 -0.54 -6.70
N TYR A 190 5.60 -0.22 -6.01
CA TYR A 190 5.01 1.10 -5.89
C TYR A 190 4.98 1.46 -4.42
N ILE A 191 5.81 2.41 -4.01
CA ILE A 191 6.07 2.72 -2.61
C ILE A 191 5.77 4.19 -2.34
N GLU A 192 4.94 4.47 -1.32
CA GLU A 192 4.81 5.81 -0.78
C GLU A 192 6.01 6.10 0.12
N ILE A 193 6.71 7.22 -0.12
CA ILE A 193 7.87 7.64 0.67
C ILE A 193 7.69 9.10 1.05
N GLU A 194 7.33 9.34 2.29
CA GLU A 194 7.22 10.69 2.87
C GLU A 194 8.23 10.89 4.00
N ALA A 195 9.11 11.89 3.87
CA ALA A 195 10.11 12.22 4.89
C ALA A 195 9.49 12.48 6.27
N ARG A 196 8.32 13.10 6.31
CA ARG A 196 7.58 13.36 7.55
C ARG A 196 7.10 12.09 8.23
N HIS A 197 6.80 11.02 7.48
CA HIS A 197 6.34 9.74 8.03
C HIS A 197 7.53 8.89 8.49
N THR A 198 8.60 8.80 7.70
CA THR A 198 9.80 8.06 8.07
C THR A 198 10.51 8.65 9.30
N ALA A 199 10.35 9.96 9.55
CA ALA A 199 10.93 10.63 10.70
C ALA A 199 10.43 10.08 12.08
N ARG A 200 9.33 9.29 12.10
CA ARG A 200 8.89 8.58 13.32
C ARG A 200 9.79 7.42 13.69
N TYR A 201 10.48 6.88 12.71
CA TYR A 201 11.35 5.73 12.83
C TYR A 201 12.81 6.17 12.72
N GLU A 202 13.74 5.31 13.06
CA GLU A 202 15.16 5.63 13.07
C GLU A 202 15.80 5.56 11.67
N TYR A 203 15.05 5.98 10.61
CA TYR A 203 15.54 6.03 9.23
C TYR A 203 14.88 7.16 8.43
N GLY A 204 15.47 7.48 7.29
CA GLY A 204 14.96 8.48 6.35
C GLY A 204 14.61 7.90 4.98
N PRO A 205 14.06 8.72 4.08
CA PRO A 205 13.74 8.32 2.70
C PRO A 205 14.92 7.71 1.93
N ASP A 206 16.12 8.21 2.16
CA ASP A 206 17.33 7.75 1.46
C ASP A 206 17.73 6.32 1.86
N ASP A 207 17.36 5.87 3.07
CA ASP A 207 17.62 4.50 3.51
C ASP A 207 16.78 3.49 2.71
N ILE A 208 15.51 3.82 2.42
CA ILE A 208 14.65 3.02 1.55
C ILE A 208 15.25 2.93 0.14
N VAL A 209 15.64 4.07 -0.41
CA VAL A 209 16.22 4.15 -1.77
C VAL A 209 17.53 3.37 -1.85
N THR A 210 18.39 3.48 -0.83
CA THR A 210 19.67 2.78 -0.73
C THR A 210 19.47 1.27 -0.67
N TRP A 211 18.57 0.81 0.23
CA TRP A 211 18.26 -0.62 0.39
C TRP A 211 17.79 -1.26 -0.93
N LEU A 212 16.93 -0.57 -1.68
CA LEU A 212 16.43 -1.03 -2.98
C LEU A 212 17.50 -0.98 -4.08
N ARG A 213 18.32 0.06 -4.10
CA ARG A 213 19.42 0.20 -5.07
C ARG A 213 20.47 -0.90 -4.93
N GLU A 214 20.83 -1.27 -3.70
CA GLU A 214 21.76 -2.38 -3.42
C GLU A 214 21.25 -3.72 -3.97
N ARG A 215 19.92 -3.85 -4.15
CA ARG A 215 19.26 -5.02 -4.77
C ARG A 215 18.97 -4.87 -6.26
N GLY A 216 19.59 -3.86 -6.90
CA GLY A 216 19.53 -3.63 -8.35
C GLY A 216 18.29 -2.89 -8.84
N TYR A 217 17.49 -2.30 -7.95
CA TYR A 217 16.35 -1.50 -8.35
C TYR A 217 16.75 -0.10 -8.78
N THR A 218 16.07 0.41 -9.80
CA THR A 218 16.10 1.82 -10.20
C THR A 218 14.79 2.47 -9.80
N MET A 219 14.87 3.66 -9.21
CA MET A 219 13.72 4.45 -8.79
C MET A 219 13.21 5.32 -9.94
N TYR A 220 11.89 5.40 -10.07
CA TYR A 220 11.20 6.23 -11.07
C TYR A 220 10.10 7.05 -10.40
N LEU A 221 9.84 8.24 -10.97
CA LEU A 221 8.67 9.07 -10.65
C LEU A 221 7.86 9.35 -11.93
N TRP A 222 6.58 9.68 -11.74
CA TRP A 222 5.69 9.99 -12.85
C TRP A 222 5.67 11.50 -13.17
N ARG A 223 6.01 11.84 -14.42
CA ARG A 223 5.85 13.21 -15.00
C ARG A 223 5.48 13.06 -16.47
N ASN A 224 4.18 12.79 -16.74
CA ASN A 224 3.71 12.45 -18.11
C ASN A 224 4.44 11.23 -18.72
N GLY A 225 4.99 10.36 -17.89
CA GLY A 225 5.82 9.22 -18.18
C GLY A 225 6.69 8.87 -16.98
N TRP A 226 7.29 7.67 -16.98
CA TRP A 226 8.22 7.23 -15.94
C TRP A 226 9.61 7.80 -16.22
N HIS A 227 10.13 8.59 -15.29
CA HIS A 227 11.47 9.17 -15.35
C HIS A 227 12.30 8.64 -14.18
N ALA A 228 13.50 8.12 -14.50
CA ALA A 228 14.42 7.67 -13.48
C ALA A 228 14.87 8.85 -12.60
N THR A 229 15.00 8.61 -11.31
CA THR A 229 15.46 9.57 -10.32
C THR A 229 16.32 8.89 -9.26
N GLU A 230 17.21 9.64 -8.64
CA GLU A 230 18.10 9.12 -7.60
C GLU A 230 17.69 9.56 -6.19
N ARG A 231 16.80 10.56 -6.08
CA ARG A 231 16.40 11.17 -4.82
C ARG A 231 14.89 11.33 -4.72
N VAL A 232 14.38 11.18 -3.52
CA VAL A 232 13.03 11.55 -3.17
C VAL A 232 12.88 13.07 -3.30
N CYS A 233 11.76 13.53 -3.84
CA CYS A 233 11.50 14.94 -4.08
C CYS A 233 10.15 15.38 -3.48
N ALA A 234 10.02 16.68 -3.17
CA ALA A 234 8.85 17.27 -2.53
C ALA A 234 7.57 17.32 -3.41
N HIS A 235 7.64 16.88 -4.67
CA HIS A 235 6.52 17.02 -5.62
C HIS A 235 5.66 15.77 -5.74
N THR A 236 6.11 14.64 -5.22
CA THR A 236 5.39 13.37 -5.20
C THR A 236 5.86 12.56 -4.00
N ASN A 237 4.96 11.77 -3.46
CA ASN A 237 5.27 10.81 -2.40
C ASN A 237 5.38 9.39 -2.95
N ASN A 238 4.90 9.16 -4.17
CA ASN A 238 4.81 7.84 -4.76
C ASN A 238 5.90 7.60 -5.80
N TYR A 239 6.64 6.51 -5.61
CA TYR A 239 7.77 6.11 -6.45
C TYR A 239 7.61 4.68 -6.93
N VAL A 240 8.06 4.43 -8.16
CA VAL A 240 8.16 3.08 -8.71
C VAL A 240 9.59 2.62 -8.69
N PHE A 241 9.79 1.38 -8.26
CA PHE A 241 11.08 0.70 -8.28
C PHE A 241 11.01 -0.51 -9.20
N ARG A 242 11.97 -0.61 -10.10
CA ARG A 242 12.09 -1.73 -11.06
C ARG A 242 13.53 -2.15 -11.21
N VAL A 243 13.72 -3.44 -11.38
CA VAL A 243 14.99 -3.95 -11.88
C VAL A 243 14.99 -3.78 -13.40
N PRO A 244 15.97 -3.06 -13.98
CA PRO A 244 16.07 -2.91 -15.44
C PRO A 244 16.18 -4.28 -16.10
N PRO A 245 15.60 -4.49 -17.29
CA PRO A 245 15.84 -5.71 -18.05
C PRO A 245 17.34 -5.82 -18.35
N ARG A 246 17.88 -7.01 -18.14
CA ARG A 246 19.26 -7.35 -18.48
C ARG A 246 19.47 -7.39 -19.99
#